data_3ce454430c37bf2ed316738da83c6776
#
_entry.id   3ce454430c37bf2ed316738da83c6776
#
_cell.length_a   1.000
_cell.length_b   1.000
_cell.length_c   1.000
_cell.angle_alpha   90.00
_cell.angle_beta   90.00
_cell.angle_gamma   90.00
#
_symmetry.space_group_name_H-M   'P 1'
#
loop_
_entity.id
_entity.type
_entity.pdbx_description
1 polymer ?
#
loop_
_entity_poly.entity_id
_entity_poly.type
_entity_poly.pdbx_seq_one_letter_code
_entity_poly.pdbx_strand_id
1 'polypeptide(L)'
;YKYNNDIGQIVYNDCGGGMFVAPGASFVMEGGNIVGCSAGKSGGGVKVTNDGDFKMSGGTISGCTAGGGGGIDNRGTTTLSDNAKIKSCSATGTEIDDRGGGVCSYRNLTVSGSMVISGCTAQNNNSYAMYVTTGYPDARSSIEGGTFDGSVWLNHSSSGKITVSGGTFKNGVSGAWTVTFDTDGGSTAPDKQVRANSKVNKPDDPTKEGYTFEGWYDGDKKFDFDTPVSGERTVTLKAKWTKEAPKYYYSPADGSADTAKGSPKTFDAGVGVYVGMVVMSVSGSAVVLGKKRK
;
A
#
# COMPACT_ATOMS: atom_id res chain seq x y z
N TYR A 1 10.41 -14.03 34.60
CA TYR A 1 10.11 -13.00 35.61
C TYR A 1 10.95 -13.25 36.84
N LYS A 2 11.65 -12.23 37.37
CA LYS A 2 12.25 -12.29 38.67
C LYS A 2 11.61 -11.22 39.54
N TYR A 3 11.19 -11.61 40.76
CA TYR A 3 10.72 -10.64 41.73
C TYR A 3 11.96 -10.04 42.44
N ASN A 4 12.07 -8.72 42.38
CA ASN A 4 13.15 -8.03 43.12
C ASN A 4 12.64 -7.67 44.52
N ASN A 5 13.10 -8.40 45.52
CA ASN A 5 12.70 -8.21 46.90
C ASN A 5 13.12 -6.84 47.46
N ASP A 6 14.18 -6.22 46.93
CA ASP A 6 14.70 -4.96 47.42
C ASP A 6 13.84 -3.75 47.06
N ILE A 7 13.15 -3.84 45.94
CA ILE A 7 12.28 -2.75 45.43
C ILE A 7 10.80 -3.14 45.36
N GLY A 8 10.42 -4.34 45.75
CA GLY A 8 9.05 -4.81 45.75
C GLY A 8 8.40 -4.86 44.35
N GLN A 9 9.20 -4.99 43.30
CA GLN A 9 8.73 -4.97 41.90
C GLN A 9 9.05 -6.28 41.19
N ILE A 10 8.16 -6.64 40.24
CA ILE A 10 8.46 -7.70 39.29
C ILE A 10 9.38 -7.10 38.22
N VAL A 11 10.61 -7.59 38.17
CA VAL A 11 11.61 -7.16 37.19
C VAL A 11 11.50 -8.10 35.98
N TYR A 12 11.15 -7.54 34.84
CA TYR A 12 11.18 -8.25 33.57
C TYR A 12 12.60 -8.16 33.00
N ASN A 13 13.45 -9.07 33.44
CA ASN A 13 14.85 -9.09 33.00
C ASN A 13 14.88 -9.25 31.46
N ASP A 14 15.71 -8.43 30.82
CA ASP A 14 16.08 -8.50 29.42
C ASP A 14 14.97 -8.09 28.40
N CYS A 15 13.89 -7.45 28.84
CA CYS A 15 12.84 -6.96 27.94
C CYS A 15 12.40 -5.53 28.26
N GLY A 16 12.14 -4.72 27.21
CA GLY A 16 11.60 -3.36 27.38
C GLY A 16 12.61 -2.38 28.00
N GLY A 17 13.71 -2.11 27.29
CA GLY A 17 14.75 -1.23 27.81
C GLY A 17 14.28 0.18 28.15
N GLY A 18 13.42 0.78 27.32
CA GLY A 18 12.83 2.09 27.58
C GLY A 18 11.44 2.00 28.21
N MET A 19 10.61 1.09 27.74
CA MET A 19 9.23 0.94 28.16
C MET A 19 8.77 -0.51 28.08
N PHE A 20 7.99 -0.92 29.06
CA PHE A 20 7.35 -2.22 29.11
C PHE A 20 5.83 -2.05 29.27
N VAL A 21 5.07 -2.42 28.24
CA VAL A 21 3.60 -2.43 28.29
C VAL A 21 3.14 -3.80 28.74
N ALA A 22 2.71 -3.89 29.99
CA ALA A 22 2.31 -5.13 30.65
C ALA A 22 0.97 -5.68 30.09
N PRO A 23 0.64 -6.97 30.38
CA PRO A 23 -0.65 -7.51 29.99
C PRO A 23 -1.81 -6.66 30.55
N GLY A 24 -2.78 -6.33 29.69
CA GLY A 24 -3.93 -5.49 30.03
C GLY A 24 -3.62 -3.99 30.19
N ALA A 25 -2.36 -3.57 30.08
CA ALA A 25 -2.01 -2.17 30.11
C ALA A 25 -2.15 -1.52 28.73
N SER A 26 -2.49 -0.23 28.73
CA SER A 26 -2.48 0.60 27.53
C SER A 26 -1.56 1.80 27.73
N PHE A 27 -0.79 2.14 26.70
CA PHE A 27 0.06 3.32 26.67
C PHE A 27 -0.06 4.07 25.35
N VAL A 28 -0.23 5.39 25.44
CA VAL A 28 -0.34 6.28 24.28
C VAL A 28 0.84 7.25 24.28
N MET A 29 1.58 7.28 23.17
CA MET A 29 2.69 8.21 22.93
C MET A 29 2.30 9.17 21.79
N GLU A 30 1.96 10.38 22.13
CA GLU A 30 1.62 11.45 21.17
C GLU A 30 2.84 12.32 20.82
N GLY A 31 3.93 12.19 21.59
CA GLY A 31 5.15 12.96 21.42
C GLY A 31 6.25 12.47 22.35
N GLY A 32 7.35 13.20 22.44
CA GLY A 32 8.48 12.85 23.28
C GLY A 32 9.45 11.86 22.62
N ASN A 33 10.44 11.39 23.37
CA ASN A 33 11.51 10.56 22.83
C ASN A 33 11.86 9.39 23.78
N ILE A 34 12.06 8.22 23.19
CA ILE A 34 12.69 7.05 23.81
C ILE A 34 14.01 6.84 23.08
N VAL A 35 15.14 7.07 23.75
CA VAL A 35 16.44 7.16 23.08
C VAL A 35 17.49 6.29 23.78
N GLY A 36 18.25 5.56 22.97
CA GLY A 36 19.44 4.83 23.42
C GLY A 36 19.17 3.70 24.43
N CYS A 37 17.95 3.22 24.49
CA CYS A 37 17.53 2.18 25.40
C CYS A 37 18.01 0.80 24.93
N SER A 38 18.34 -0.09 25.88
CA SER A 38 18.83 -1.43 25.57
C SER A 38 18.09 -2.49 26.35
N ALA A 39 17.82 -3.62 25.72
CA ALA A 39 17.32 -4.83 26.35
C ALA A 39 18.07 -6.05 25.85
N GLY A 40 18.32 -7.02 26.71
CA GLY A 40 19.05 -8.23 26.33
C GLY A 40 18.29 -9.08 25.32
N LYS A 41 16.99 -9.23 25.48
CA LYS A 41 16.17 -10.11 24.61
C LYS A 41 15.34 -9.36 23.59
N SER A 42 14.43 -8.50 24.00
CA SER A 42 13.50 -7.92 23.05
C SER A 42 12.91 -6.58 23.49
N GLY A 43 12.60 -5.74 22.52
CA GLY A 43 12.01 -4.43 22.73
C GLY A 43 12.98 -3.45 23.37
N GLY A 44 14.04 -3.06 22.67
CA GLY A 44 15.03 -2.12 23.21
C GLY A 44 14.40 -0.78 23.59
N GLY A 45 13.58 -0.21 22.75
CA GLY A 45 12.77 0.95 23.07
C GLY A 45 11.50 0.56 23.84
N VAL A 46 10.66 -0.25 23.23
CA VAL A 46 9.34 -0.63 23.75
C VAL A 46 9.12 -2.13 23.63
N LYS A 47 8.69 -2.75 24.68
CA LYS A 47 8.15 -4.11 24.70
C LYS A 47 6.64 -4.06 24.95
N VAL A 48 5.86 -4.60 24.02
CA VAL A 48 4.42 -4.80 24.21
C VAL A 48 4.15 -6.29 24.43
N THR A 49 3.61 -6.65 25.58
CA THR A 49 3.31 -8.04 25.91
C THR A 49 1.95 -8.47 25.37
N ASN A 50 1.63 -9.76 25.50
CA ASN A 50 0.29 -10.25 25.18
C ASN A 50 -0.76 -9.42 25.93
N ASP A 51 -1.83 -9.04 25.22
CA ASP A 51 -2.93 -8.21 25.73
C ASP A 51 -2.52 -6.77 26.17
N GLY A 52 -1.26 -6.36 25.94
CA GLY A 52 -0.84 -4.97 26.03
C GLY A 52 -1.25 -4.16 24.79
N ASP A 53 -1.54 -2.89 24.96
CA ASP A 53 -1.90 -1.95 23.86
C ASP A 53 -0.93 -0.76 23.86
N PHE A 54 -0.24 -0.56 22.74
CA PHE A 54 0.66 0.57 22.52
C PHE A 54 0.26 1.37 21.30
N LYS A 55 0.01 2.66 21.50
CA LYS A 55 -0.32 3.59 20.42
C LYS A 55 0.72 4.69 20.34
N MET A 56 1.25 4.93 19.13
CA MET A 56 2.21 6.00 18.89
C MET A 56 1.76 6.80 17.66
N SER A 57 1.32 8.04 17.87
CA SER A 57 0.93 8.98 16.83
C SER A 57 1.95 10.09 16.61
N GLY A 58 2.91 10.23 17.50
CA GLY A 58 3.99 11.20 17.41
C GLY A 58 5.20 10.80 18.24
N GLY A 59 6.22 11.63 18.23
CA GLY A 59 7.46 11.37 18.96
C GLY A 59 8.45 10.47 18.21
N THR A 60 9.51 10.08 18.92
CA THR A 60 10.62 9.32 18.31
C THR A 60 11.12 8.22 19.24
N ILE A 61 11.27 7.01 18.69
CA ILE A 61 12.06 5.91 19.27
C ILE A 61 13.35 5.82 18.48
N SER A 62 14.52 5.98 19.10
CA SER A 62 15.78 6.03 18.36
C SER A 62 16.98 5.46 19.09
N GLY A 63 17.91 4.88 18.32
CA GLY A 63 19.16 4.33 18.82
C GLY A 63 18.97 3.20 19.84
N CYS A 64 17.82 2.55 19.84
CA CYS A 64 17.53 1.50 20.80
C CYS A 64 17.99 0.14 20.25
N THR A 65 18.42 -0.75 21.17
CA THR A 65 18.97 -2.06 20.82
C THR A 65 18.36 -3.19 21.64
N ALA A 66 18.15 -4.34 21.01
CA ALA A 66 17.75 -5.57 21.70
C ALA A 66 18.15 -6.80 20.90
N GLY A 67 17.95 -8.01 21.43
CA GLY A 67 18.02 -9.22 20.63
C GLY A 67 17.09 -9.12 19.43
N GLY A 68 15.80 -8.93 19.64
CA GLY A 68 14.80 -8.70 18.60
C GLY A 68 13.95 -7.45 18.86
N GLY A 69 13.48 -6.80 17.81
CA GLY A 69 12.71 -5.56 17.93
C GLY A 69 13.49 -4.45 18.61
N GLY A 70 14.61 -4.01 18.03
CA GLY A 70 15.46 -3.00 18.63
C GLY A 70 14.69 -1.75 19.04
N GLY A 71 13.78 -1.25 18.20
CA GLY A 71 12.83 -0.20 18.56
C GLY A 71 11.64 -0.74 19.35
N ILE A 72 10.85 -1.59 18.73
CA ILE A 72 9.61 -2.15 19.29
C ILE A 72 9.57 -3.67 19.08
N ASP A 73 9.32 -4.44 20.14
CA ASP A 73 8.85 -5.83 20.06
C ASP A 73 7.38 -5.87 20.46
N ASN A 74 6.52 -6.25 19.52
CA ASN A 74 5.08 -6.32 19.71
C ASN A 74 4.58 -7.76 19.78
N ARG A 75 4.02 -8.14 20.93
CA ARG A 75 3.28 -9.38 21.14
C ARG A 75 1.82 -9.16 21.55
N GLY A 76 1.38 -7.91 21.56
CA GLY A 76 0.03 -7.47 21.85
C GLY A 76 -0.59 -6.73 20.68
N THR A 77 -1.10 -5.54 20.94
CA THR A 77 -1.62 -4.63 19.91
C THR A 77 -0.73 -3.38 19.86
N THR A 78 -0.29 -3.02 18.65
CA THR A 78 0.49 -1.80 18.42
C THR A 78 -0.10 -1.02 17.25
N THR A 79 -0.31 0.28 17.45
CA THR A 79 -0.71 1.22 16.39
C THR A 79 0.36 2.28 16.23
N LEU A 80 0.87 2.42 15.01
CA LEU A 80 1.83 3.45 14.61
C LEU A 80 1.19 4.32 13.54
N SER A 81 1.05 5.61 13.82
CA SER A 81 0.34 6.51 12.91
C SER A 81 1.01 7.88 12.83
N ASP A 82 0.49 8.72 11.97
CA ASP A 82 0.79 10.15 11.84
C ASP A 82 2.29 10.45 11.75
N ASN A 83 2.83 11.17 12.74
CA ASN A 83 4.22 11.62 12.76
C ASN A 83 5.14 10.74 13.62
N ALA A 84 4.74 9.53 13.96
CA ALA A 84 5.57 8.57 14.70
C ALA A 84 6.89 8.28 13.95
N LYS A 85 8.00 8.20 14.66
CA LYS A 85 9.32 7.94 14.06
C LYS A 85 10.06 6.88 14.84
N ILE A 86 10.57 5.89 14.10
CA ILE A 86 11.46 4.85 14.65
C ILE A 86 12.76 4.91 13.84
N LYS A 87 13.88 5.24 14.49
CA LYS A 87 15.12 5.53 13.79
C LYS A 87 16.33 4.85 14.41
N SER A 88 17.22 4.37 13.55
CA SER A 88 18.56 3.89 13.97
C SER A 88 18.49 2.87 15.12
N CYS A 89 17.47 2.06 15.17
CA CYS A 89 17.31 0.99 16.14
C CYS A 89 17.90 -0.31 15.57
N SER A 90 18.39 -1.19 16.43
CA SER A 90 19.09 -2.39 15.98
C SER A 90 18.66 -3.65 16.76
N ALA A 91 18.36 -4.70 16.01
CA ALA A 91 18.24 -6.06 16.54
C ALA A 91 19.61 -6.74 16.45
N THR A 92 20.17 -7.15 17.59
CA THR A 92 21.54 -7.68 17.71
C THR A 92 21.60 -9.18 17.99
N GLY A 93 20.45 -9.82 18.16
CA GLY A 93 20.37 -11.25 18.39
C GLY A 93 20.59 -12.09 17.15
N THR A 94 20.95 -13.33 17.34
CA THR A 94 21.26 -14.31 16.28
C THR A 94 20.19 -15.39 16.14
N GLU A 95 19.24 -15.43 17.05
CA GLU A 95 18.16 -16.40 17.03
C GLU A 95 17.18 -16.12 15.89
N ILE A 96 16.41 -17.14 15.50
CA ILE A 96 15.47 -17.04 14.40
C ILE A 96 14.36 -16.00 14.62
N ASP A 97 14.06 -15.71 15.89
CA ASP A 97 13.06 -14.73 16.31
C ASP A 97 13.64 -13.32 16.54
N ASP A 98 14.98 -13.18 16.47
CA ASP A 98 15.68 -11.91 16.68
C ASP A 98 15.68 -11.06 15.40
N ARG A 99 14.50 -10.56 15.01
CA ARG A 99 14.28 -9.85 13.75
C ARG A 99 13.72 -8.44 13.98
N GLY A 100 13.73 -7.64 12.91
CA GLY A 100 13.11 -6.32 12.89
C GLY A 100 13.86 -5.30 13.76
N GLY A 101 14.89 -4.67 13.21
CA GLY A 101 15.66 -3.65 13.94
C GLY A 101 14.81 -2.50 14.46
N GLY A 102 13.86 -2.02 13.66
CA GLY A 102 12.88 -1.02 14.08
C GLY A 102 11.71 -1.65 14.81
N VAL A 103 11.00 -2.55 14.14
CA VAL A 103 9.79 -3.21 14.68
C VAL A 103 9.83 -4.70 14.41
N CYS A 104 9.61 -5.49 15.46
CA CYS A 104 9.30 -6.90 15.35
C CYS A 104 7.89 -7.14 15.89
N SER A 105 6.96 -7.62 15.07
CA SER A 105 5.57 -7.82 15.45
C SER A 105 5.11 -9.25 15.22
N TYR A 106 4.56 -9.86 16.26
CA TYR A 106 4.00 -11.23 16.24
C TYR A 106 2.48 -11.26 16.31
N ARG A 107 1.84 -10.12 16.58
CA ARG A 107 0.39 -10.01 16.71
C ARG A 107 -0.16 -8.80 15.92
N ASN A 108 -1.06 -8.06 16.55
CA ASN A 108 -1.79 -6.98 15.89
C ASN A 108 -0.90 -5.74 15.72
N LEU A 109 -0.63 -5.39 14.47
CA LEU A 109 0.10 -4.17 14.14
C LEU A 109 -0.70 -3.39 13.10
N THR A 110 -1.01 -2.14 13.43
CA THR A 110 -1.58 -1.19 12.47
C THR A 110 -0.55 -0.09 12.20
N VAL A 111 -0.24 0.13 10.94
CA VAL A 111 0.63 1.22 10.49
C VAL A 111 -0.13 2.08 9.51
N SER A 112 -0.22 3.38 9.79
CA SER A 112 -0.97 4.33 8.96
C SER A 112 -0.31 5.71 8.93
N GLY A 113 -0.90 6.64 8.19
CA GLY A 113 -0.44 8.02 8.13
C GLY A 113 0.96 8.19 7.54
N SER A 114 1.70 9.18 8.02
CA SER A 114 3.03 9.57 7.53
C SER A 114 4.19 9.09 8.41
N MET A 115 3.96 8.07 9.24
CA MET A 115 5.00 7.53 10.12
C MET A 115 6.24 7.07 9.37
N VAL A 116 7.40 7.06 10.04
CA VAL A 116 8.69 6.73 9.40
C VAL A 116 9.46 5.70 10.21
N ILE A 117 9.92 4.62 9.54
CA ILE A 117 10.97 3.73 10.04
C ILE A 117 12.21 3.92 9.17
N SER A 118 13.36 4.33 9.76
CA SER A 118 14.56 4.62 8.99
C SER A 118 15.85 4.24 9.73
N GLY A 119 16.86 3.80 8.95
CA GLY A 119 18.18 3.45 9.50
C GLY A 119 18.18 2.31 10.51
N CYS A 120 17.12 1.52 10.56
CA CYS A 120 17.00 0.39 11.48
C CYS A 120 17.59 -0.88 10.84
N THR A 121 18.31 -1.68 11.64
CA THR A 121 19.06 -2.85 11.16
C THR A 121 18.83 -4.07 12.04
N ALA A 122 19.07 -5.26 11.49
CA ALA A 122 19.14 -6.51 12.26
C ALA A 122 20.41 -7.28 11.88
N GLN A 123 21.07 -7.92 12.84
CA GLN A 123 22.36 -8.56 12.64
C GLN A 123 22.30 -9.92 11.91
N ASN A 124 21.22 -10.66 12.06
CA ASN A 124 21.08 -11.92 11.33
C ASN A 124 20.90 -11.65 9.82
N ASN A 125 21.21 -12.63 8.97
CA ASN A 125 21.28 -12.51 7.51
C ASN A 125 20.06 -11.88 6.80
N ASN A 126 19.06 -11.46 7.57
CA ASN A 126 17.85 -10.83 7.14
C ASN A 126 17.69 -9.46 7.84
N SER A 127 18.47 -8.47 7.43
CA SER A 127 18.47 -7.10 7.97
C SER A 127 17.15 -6.38 7.74
N TYR A 128 16.11 -6.79 8.44
CA TYR A 128 14.80 -6.13 8.28
C TYR A 128 14.68 -4.93 9.21
N ALA A 129 14.31 -3.79 8.65
CA ALA A 129 13.88 -2.62 9.42
C ALA A 129 12.57 -2.92 10.17
N MET A 130 11.68 -3.70 9.53
CA MET A 130 10.43 -4.16 10.12
C MET A 130 10.17 -5.63 9.77
N TYR A 131 9.85 -6.41 10.76
CA TYR A 131 9.41 -7.80 10.63
C TYR A 131 8.01 -7.97 11.22
N VAL A 132 7.08 -8.46 10.43
CA VAL A 132 5.71 -8.72 10.86
C VAL A 132 5.37 -10.18 10.58
N THR A 133 4.93 -10.90 11.58
CA THR A 133 4.46 -12.27 11.45
C THR A 133 3.09 -12.45 12.09
N THR A 134 2.33 -13.38 11.56
CA THR A 134 1.07 -13.80 12.16
C THR A 134 1.26 -15.09 12.95
N GLY A 135 2.12 -15.06 13.95
CA GLY A 135 2.41 -16.22 14.80
C GLY A 135 1.18 -16.77 15.55
N TYR A 136 0.09 -16.03 15.56
CA TYR A 136 -1.18 -16.39 16.21
C TYR A 136 -2.32 -16.36 15.18
N PRO A 137 -3.25 -17.33 15.23
CA PRO A 137 -4.36 -17.42 14.26
C PRO A 137 -5.31 -16.22 14.24
N ASP A 138 -5.46 -15.55 15.37
CA ASP A 138 -6.28 -14.35 15.55
C ASP A 138 -5.54 -13.04 15.21
N ALA A 139 -4.25 -13.11 14.92
CA ALA A 139 -3.46 -11.92 14.60
C ALA A 139 -3.95 -11.21 13.34
N ARG A 140 -4.11 -9.90 13.45
CA ARG A 140 -4.51 -9.02 12.35
C ARG A 140 -3.57 -7.84 12.30
N SER A 141 -2.85 -7.72 11.19
CA SER A 141 -1.95 -6.61 10.97
C SER A 141 -2.30 -5.89 9.67
N SER A 142 -2.20 -4.58 9.65
CA SER A 142 -2.42 -3.76 8.46
C SER A 142 -1.32 -2.72 8.29
N ILE A 143 -0.88 -2.53 7.05
CA ILE A 143 0.01 -1.45 6.64
C ILE A 143 -0.74 -0.63 5.61
N GLU A 144 -1.21 0.54 6.03
CA GLU A 144 -2.08 1.44 5.27
C GLU A 144 -1.35 2.72 4.86
N GLY A 145 -0.14 2.95 5.39
CA GLY A 145 0.66 4.13 5.15
C GLY A 145 2.09 3.96 5.67
N GLY A 146 2.78 5.06 5.84
CA GLY A 146 4.14 5.11 6.38
C GLY A 146 5.24 5.06 5.31
N THR A 147 6.46 5.40 5.72
CA THR A 147 7.68 5.31 4.90
C THR A 147 8.69 4.40 5.59
N PHE A 148 9.14 3.41 4.86
CA PHE A 148 10.06 2.38 5.33
C PHE A 148 11.38 2.48 4.55
N ASP A 149 12.42 2.97 5.22
CA ASP A 149 13.78 3.03 4.69
C ASP A 149 14.59 1.86 5.24
N GLY A 150 14.42 0.72 4.62
CA GLY A 150 14.95 -0.58 5.01
C GLY A 150 14.01 -1.68 4.57
N SER A 151 14.49 -2.92 4.53
CA SER A 151 13.70 -4.06 4.13
C SER A 151 12.55 -4.33 5.11
N VAL A 152 11.39 -4.66 4.58
CA VAL A 152 10.22 -5.09 5.35
C VAL A 152 9.93 -6.55 5.02
N TRP A 153 9.77 -7.37 6.05
CA TRP A 153 9.41 -8.77 5.90
C TRP A 153 8.02 -9.05 6.48
N LEU A 154 7.18 -9.65 5.67
CA LEU A 154 5.83 -10.08 6.05
C LEU A 154 5.77 -11.60 6.04
N ASN A 155 5.76 -12.21 7.20
CA ASN A 155 5.77 -13.67 7.34
C ASN A 155 4.40 -14.23 7.70
N HIS A 156 3.98 -15.21 6.96
CA HIS A 156 2.77 -15.97 7.20
C HIS A 156 3.08 -17.34 7.73
N SER A 157 3.09 -17.49 8.99
CA SER A 157 3.28 -18.79 9.64
C SER A 157 1.99 -19.46 10.11
N SER A 158 0.87 -18.76 10.03
CA SER A 158 -0.40 -19.27 10.55
C SER A 158 -1.62 -18.69 9.83
N SER A 159 -2.83 -18.96 10.30
CA SER A 159 -4.09 -18.44 9.77
C SER A 159 -4.36 -16.96 10.05
N GLY A 160 -3.46 -16.25 10.71
CA GLY A 160 -3.56 -14.81 10.90
C GLY A 160 -3.49 -14.03 9.57
N LYS A 161 -3.86 -12.77 9.59
CA LYS A 161 -3.95 -11.93 8.39
C LYS A 161 -3.05 -10.70 8.48
N ILE A 162 -2.27 -10.45 7.42
CA ILE A 162 -1.58 -9.18 7.19
C ILE A 162 -2.14 -8.57 5.90
N THR A 163 -2.49 -7.31 5.89
CA THR A 163 -2.91 -6.57 4.69
C THR A 163 -1.96 -5.41 4.45
N VAL A 164 -1.62 -5.17 3.19
CA VAL A 164 -0.85 -3.99 2.78
C VAL A 164 -1.67 -3.26 1.74
N SER A 165 -2.13 -2.06 2.07
CA SER A 165 -2.95 -1.23 1.19
C SER A 165 -2.32 0.13 0.92
N GLY A 166 -1.18 0.43 1.54
CA GLY A 166 -0.46 1.68 1.36
C GLY A 166 0.98 1.59 1.87
N GLY A 167 1.65 2.72 1.91
CA GLY A 167 3.04 2.85 2.37
C GLY A 167 4.07 2.95 1.25
N THR A 168 5.21 3.56 1.57
CA THR A 168 6.37 3.68 0.68
C THR A 168 7.50 2.79 1.19
N PHE A 169 7.90 1.80 0.42
CA PHE A 169 8.91 0.81 0.77
C PHE A 169 10.15 1.00 -0.10
N LYS A 170 11.18 1.67 0.41
CA LYS A 170 12.38 1.99 -0.40
C LYS A 170 13.19 0.75 -0.83
N ASN A 171 13.26 -0.25 0.04
CA ASN A 171 14.01 -1.48 -0.22
C ASN A 171 13.09 -2.70 -0.42
N GLY A 172 11.83 -2.43 -0.79
CA GLY A 172 10.83 -3.44 -1.09
C GLY A 172 10.25 -4.15 0.14
N VAL A 173 9.32 -5.03 -0.14
CA VAL A 173 8.65 -5.90 0.83
C VAL A 173 8.88 -7.34 0.42
N SER A 174 9.44 -8.13 1.31
CA SER A 174 9.56 -9.57 1.12
C SER A 174 8.33 -10.29 1.70
N GLY A 175 7.93 -11.40 1.09
CA GLY A 175 6.72 -12.14 1.49
C GLY A 175 5.40 -11.48 1.02
N ALA A 176 5.46 -10.46 0.19
CA ALA A 176 4.30 -9.81 -0.41
C ALA A 176 4.40 -9.79 -1.94
N TRP A 177 3.25 -9.62 -2.61
CA TRP A 177 3.19 -9.37 -4.03
C TRP A 177 3.40 -7.89 -4.31
N THR A 178 4.22 -7.60 -5.31
CA THR A 178 4.29 -6.26 -5.89
C THR A 178 3.37 -6.22 -7.10
N VAL A 179 2.40 -5.32 -7.09
CA VAL A 179 1.52 -5.04 -8.23
C VAL A 179 1.91 -3.68 -8.79
N THR A 180 2.53 -3.69 -9.95
CA THR A 180 2.93 -2.50 -10.68
C THR A 180 1.84 -2.14 -11.69
N PHE A 181 1.54 -0.86 -11.83
CA PHE A 181 0.54 -0.34 -12.75
C PHE A 181 1.20 0.41 -13.90
N ASP A 182 1.32 -0.26 -15.06
CA ASP A 182 1.74 0.38 -16.32
C ASP A 182 0.55 1.12 -16.93
N THR A 183 0.56 2.43 -16.84
CA THR A 183 -0.53 3.27 -17.33
C THR A 183 -0.53 3.49 -18.85
N ASP A 184 0.46 2.95 -19.56
CA ASP A 184 0.59 3.07 -21.02
C ASP A 184 0.43 4.52 -21.53
N GLY A 185 1.10 5.45 -20.82
CA GLY A 185 1.07 6.88 -21.13
C GLY A 185 -0.12 7.65 -20.53
N GLY A 186 -0.88 7.07 -19.64
CA GLY A 186 -1.85 7.78 -18.81
C GLY A 186 -1.24 8.39 -17.55
N SER A 187 -2.06 9.04 -16.72
CA SER A 187 -1.64 9.54 -15.41
C SER A 187 -1.09 8.42 -14.52
N THR A 188 -0.13 8.75 -13.66
CA THR A 188 0.55 7.75 -12.81
C THR A 188 -0.40 7.05 -11.84
N ALA A 189 -0.22 5.75 -11.69
CA ALA A 189 -0.85 4.95 -10.65
C ALA A 189 0.26 4.33 -9.76
N PRO A 190 0.19 4.49 -8.43
CA PRO A 190 1.23 3.99 -7.53
C PRO A 190 1.20 2.47 -7.43
N ASP A 191 2.38 1.86 -7.37
CA ASP A 191 2.52 0.44 -7.10
C ASP A 191 1.87 0.05 -5.77
N LYS A 192 1.35 -1.16 -5.69
CA LYS A 192 0.75 -1.73 -4.48
C LYS A 192 1.56 -2.93 -3.99
N GLN A 193 1.82 -2.95 -2.71
CA GLN A 193 2.34 -4.14 -2.04
C GLN A 193 1.15 -4.93 -1.48
N VAL A 194 0.98 -6.14 -1.95
CA VAL A 194 -0.16 -6.98 -1.59
C VAL A 194 0.34 -8.34 -1.20
N ARG A 195 -0.30 -8.89 -0.22
CA ARG A 195 0.04 -10.21 0.23
C ARG A 195 -0.58 -11.31 -0.64
N ALA A 196 0.12 -12.46 -0.70
CA ALA A 196 -0.47 -13.69 -1.22
C ALA A 196 -1.85 -13.97 -0.57
N ASN A 197 -2.81 -14.39 -1.36
CA ASN A 197 -4.20 -14.65 -0.97
C ASN A 197 -4.97 -13.42 -0.44
N SER A 198 -4.51 -12.21 -0.71
CA SER A 198 -5.24 -10.97 -0.43
C SER A 198 -5.69 -10.30 -1.73
N LYS A 199 -6.76 -9.51 -1.66
CA LYS A 199 -7.21 -8.68 -2.77
C LYS A 199 -6.28 -7.48 -2.96
N VAL A 200 -6.12 -7.06 -4.21
CA VAL A 200 -5.44 -5.81 -4.57
C VAL A 200 -6.46 -4.67 -4.48
N ASN A 201 -6.16 -3.63 -3.71
CA ASN A 201 -6.99 -2.43 -3.75
C ASN A 201 -6.82 -1.74 -5.10
N LYS A 202 -7.91 -1.64 -5.86
CA LYS A 202 -7.91 -0.95 -7.15
C LYS A 202 -7.42 0.49 -6.97
N PRO A 203 -6.42 0.96 -7.76
CA PRO A 203 -6.06 2.37 -7.77
C PRO A 203 -7.17 3.19 -8.43
N ASP A 204 -7.12 4.51 -8.27
CA ASP A 204 -7.95 5.41 -9.05
C ASP A 204 -7.73 5.18 -10.54
N ASP A 205 -8.77 5.31 -11.34
CA ASP A 205 -8.67 5.11 -12.77
C ASP A 205 -7.78 6.20 -13.39
N PRO A 206 -6.73 5.81 -14.14
CA PRO A 206 -5.85 6.79 -14.75
C PRO A 206 -6.57 7.55 -15.86
N THR A 207 -6.08 8.73 -16.20
CA THR A 207 -6.59 9.56 -17.29
C THR A 207 -5.57 9.66 -18.43
N LYS A 208 -6.05 9.70 -19.67
CA LYS A 208 -5.23 9.88 -20.87
C LYS A 208 -6.03 10.70 -21.87
N GLU A 209 -5.47 11.83 -22.31
CA GLU A 209 -6.16 12.75 -23.22
C GLU A 209 -6.56 12.07 -24.52
N GLY A 210 -7.83 12.20 -24.89
CA GLY A 210 -8.41 11.59 -26.10
C GLY A 210 -8.64 10.08 -26.02
N TYR A 211 -8.61 9.51 -24.80
CA TYR A 211 -8.85 8.08 -24.58
C TYR A 211 -9.77 7.85 -23.41
N THR A 212 -10.54 6.78 -23.48
CA THR A 212 -11.35 6.23 -22.39
C THR A 212 -10.66 5.01 -21.79
N PHE A 213 -10.56 4.97 -20.47
CA PHE A 213 -9.95 3.85 -19.75
C PHE A 213 -10.89 2.64 -19.74
N GLU A 214 -10.41 1.49 -20.18
CA GLU A 214 -11.19 0.23 -20.20
C GLU A 214 -10.98 -0.62 -18.95
N GLY A 215 -9.82 -0.51 -18.34
CA GLY A 215 -9.46 -1.29 -17.15
C GLY A 215 -8.00 -1.72 -17.13
N TRP A 216 -7.66 -2.42 -16.08
CA TRP A 216 -6.35 -3.02 -15.89
C TRP A 216 -6.34 -4.47 -16.39
N TYR A 217 -5.25 -4.89 -17.02
CA TYR A 217 -5.09 -6.21 -17.62
C TYR A 217 -3.78 -6.88 -17.19
N ASP A 218 -3.84 -8.19 -16.89
CA ASP A 218 -2.69 -9.09 -16.76
C ASP A 218 -2.56 -9.85 -18.10
N GLY A 219 -1.66 -9.41 -18.95
CA GLY A 219 -1.63 -9.83 -20.34
C GLY A 219 -2.93 -9.46 -21.08
N ASP A 220 -3.61 -10.44 -21.64
CA ASP A 220 -4.87 -10.23 -22.36
C ASP A 220 -6.12 -10.34 -21.47
N LYS A 221 -5.97 -10.76 -20.23
CA LYS A 221 -7.07 -10.97 -19.31
C LYS A 221 -7.30 -9.72 -18.47
N LYS A 222 -8.55 -9.19 -18.48
CA LYS A 222 -8.94 -8.12 -17.56
C LYS A 222 -8.76 -8.58 -16.12
N PHE A 223 -8.05 -7.77 -15.34
CA PHE A 223 -7.76 -8.09 -13.95
C PHE A 223 -9.00 -7.86 -13.08
N ASP A 224 -9.32 -8.87 -12.28
CA ASP A 224 -10.41 -8.80 -11.32
C ASP A 224 -9.84 -8.50 -9.93
N PHE A 225 -10.10 -7.29 -9.44
CA PHE A 225 -9.67 -6.83 -8.13
C PHE A 225 -10.39 -7.53 -6.97
N ASP A 226 -11.47 -8.24 -7.24
CA ASP A 226 -12.19 -9.03 -6.24
C ASP A 226 -11.59 -10.42 -6.04
N THR A 227 -10.79 -10.89 -6.98
CA THR A 227 -10.07 -12.16 -6.83
C THR A 227 -8.77 -11.97 -6.04
N PRO A 228 -8.55 -12.74 -4.96
CA PRO A 228 -7.29 -12.72 -4.24
C PRO A 228 -6.11 -13.15 -5.11
N VAL A 229 -4.98 -12.44 -5.00
CA VAL A 229 -3.73 -12.87 -5.65
C VAL A 229 -3.15 -14.07 -4.93
N SER A 230 -2.69 -15.09 -5.66
CA SER A 230 -2.14 -16.34 -5.11
C SER A 230 -0.66 -16.49 -5.39
N GLY A 231 0.09 -17.03 -4.42
CA GLY A 231 1.54 -17.25 -4.51
C GLY A 231 2.36 -16.00 -4.19
N GLU A 232 3.67 -16.05 -4.43
CA GLU A 232 4.60 -14.92 -4.28
C GLU A 232 5.12 -14.53 -5.67
N ARG A 233 4.77 -13.36 -6.15
CA ARG A 233 5.30 -12.83 -7.42
C ARG A 233 5.11 -11.32 -7.54
N THR A 234 5.82 -10.73 -8.49
CA THR A 234 5.52 -9.40 -9.02
C THR A 234 4.58 -9.55 -10.21
N VAL A 235 3.53 -8.75 -10.26
CA VAL A 235 2.60 -8.67 -11.39
C VAL A 235 2.58 -7.24 -11.93
N THR A 236 2.64 -7.10 -13.24
CA THR A 236 2.47 -5.80 -13.90
C THR A 236 1.11 -5.78 -14.58
N LEU A 237 0.23 -4.92 -14.11
CA LEU A 237 -1.07 -4.68 -14.72
C LEU A 237 -0.96 -3.52 -15.70
N LYS A 238 -1.35 -3.77 -16.95
CA LYS A 238 -1.30 -2.76 -18.01
C LYS A 238 -2.68 -2.14 -18.23
N ALA A 239 -2.72 -0.81 -18.33
CA ALA A 239 -3.93 -0.08 -18.70
C ALA A 239 -4.30 -0.37 -20.15
N LYS A 240 -5.59 -0.64 -20.42
CA LYS A 240 -6.13 -0.62 -21.79
C LYS A 240 -6.98 0.61 -22.01
N TRP A 241 -6.88 1.13 -23.22
CA TRP A 241 -7.48 2.39 -23.62
C TRP A 241 -8.25 2.26 -24.94
N THR A 242 -9.43 2.86 -25.00
CA THR A 242 -10.15 3.08 -26.25
C THR A 242 -10.00 4.53 -26.66
N LYS A 243 -9.58 4.76 -27.91
CA LYS A 243 -9.48 6.12 -28.46
C LYS A 243 -10.87 6.74 -28.58
N GLU A 244 -11.04 7.94 -28.04
CA GLU A 244 -12.30 8.68 -28.17
C GLU A 244 -12.54 9.07 -29.63
N ALA A 245 -13.80 9.02 -30.04
CA ALA A 245 -14.18 9.55 -31.34
C ALA A 245 -13.95 11.08 -31.39
N PRO A 246 -13.53 11.63 -32.52
CA PRO A 246 -13.33 13.07 -32.63
C PRO A 246 -14.61 13.81 -32.25
N LYS A 247 -14.52 14.74 -31.33
CA LYS A 247 -15.63 15.64 -31.00
C LYS A 247 -15.74 16.69 -32.11
N TYR A 248 -16.67 16.53 -32.98
CA TYR A 248 -17.01 17.58 -33.96
C TYR A 248 -17.82 18.66 -33.25
N TYR A 249 -17.22 19.81 -32.99
CA TYR A 249 -17.97 20.98 -32.58
C TYR A 249 -18.61 21.60 -33.80
N TYR A 250 -19.93 21.50 -33.91
CA TYR A 250 -20.67 22.32 -34.84
C TYR A 250 -20.67 23.75 -34.28
N SER A 251 -19.85 24.62 -34.87
CA SER A 251 -19.98 26.06 -34.63
C SER A 251 -21.16 26.52 -35.49
N PRO A 252 -22.29 26.97 -34.89
CA PRO A 252 -23.32 27.62 -35.68
C PRO A 252 -22.67 28.84 -36.34
N ALA A 253 -22.68 28.90 -37.64
CA ALA A 253 -22.24 30.10 -38.35
C ALA A 253 -23.02 31.28 -37.77
N ASP A 254 -22.30 32.29 -37.30
CA ASP A 254 -22.79 33.60 -36.96
C ASP A 254 -23.81 34.03 -38.03
N GLY A 255 -25.01 34.41 -37.57
CA GLY A 255 -26.19 34.61 -38.41
C GLY A 255 -26.11 35.81 -39.38
N SER A 256 -25.05 35.87 -40.17
CA SER A 256 -25.05 36.74 -41.37
C SER A 256 -25.64 35.92 -42.52
N ALA A 257 -26.87 36.21 -42.85
CA ALA A 257 -27.52 35.74 -44.07
C ALA A 257 -26.79 36.32 -45.27
N ASP A 258 -25.71 35.68 -45.68
CA ASP A 258 -25.12 35.94 -46.98
C ASP A 258 -25.76 34.95 -47.97
N THR A 259 -26.58 35.52 -48.86
CA THR A 259 -27.26 34.80 -49.96
C THR A 259 -26.22 34.41 -51.02
N ALA A 260 -25.30 33.55 -50.68
CA ALA A 260 -24.39 32.96 -51.64
C ALA A 260 -25.06 31.73 -52.27
N LYS A 261 -25.57 31.91 -53.45
CA LYS A 261 -25.83 30.82 -54.41
C LYS A 261 -24.54 30.03 -54.63
N GLY A 262 -24.43 28.91 -54.00
CA GLY A 262 -23.33 27.95 -54.21
C GLY A 262 -23.64 26.66 -53.48
N SER A 263 -24.18 25.66 -54.13
CA SER A 263 -24.20 24.31 -53.61
C SER A 263 -22.78 23.89 -53.21
N PRO A 264 -22.56 23.29 -52.03
CA PRO A 264 -21.26 22.75 -51.69
C PRO A 264 -20.86 21.80 -52.84
N LYS A 265 -19.67 22.00 -53.37
CA LYS A 265 -19.09 21.09 -54.36
C LYS A 265 -18.94 19.72 -53.66
N THR A 266 -19.87 18.84 -53.92
CA THR A 266 -19.70 17.42 -53.59
C THR A 266 -18.52 16.91 -54.41
N PHE A 267 -17.57 16.31 -53.72
CA PHE A 267 -16.53 15.53 -54.40
C PHE A 267 -17.26 14.36 -55.05
N ASP A 268 -17.47 14.44 -56.35
CA ASP A 268 -18.07 13.37 -57.15
C ASP A 268 -16.98 12.33 -57.44
N ALA A 269 -16.89 11.32 -56.60
CA ALA A 269 -16.10 10.13 -56.86
C ALA A 269 -17.00 8.95 -57.30
N GLY A 270 -18.13 9.24 -57.92
CA GLY A 270 -19.00 8.19 -58.55
C GLY A 270 -19.74 7.25 -57.57
N VAL A 271 -19.79 7.60 -56.30
CA VAL A 271 -20.51 6.83 -55.28
C VAL A 271 -21.63 7.68 -54.70
N GLY A 272 -22.85 7.20 -54.78
CA GLY A 272 -24.06 7.94 -54.41
C GLY A 272 -24.01 8.53 -53.00
N VAL A 273 -24.51 9.77 -52.88
CA VAL A 273 -24.56 10.49 -51.60
C VAL A 273 -25.43 9.74 -50.60
N TYR A 274 -24.85 9.32 -49.51
CA TYR A 274 -25.56 8.82 -48.33
C TYR A 274 -25.74 9.93 -47.32
N VAL A 275 -26.96 10.38 -47.10
CA VAL A 275 -27.26 11.18 -45.90
C VAL A 275 -27.53 10.18 -44.78
N GLY A 276 -26.51 9.93 -43.95
CA GLY A 276 -26.61 9.04 -42.81
C GLY A 276 -26.93 9.84 -41.53
N MET A 277 -27.99 9.48 -40.83
CA MET A 277 -28.23 9.92 -39.48
C MET A 277 -27.58 8.90 -38.55
N VAL A 278 -26.58 9.31 -37.82
CA VAL A 278 -25.94 8.46 -36.80
C VAL A 278 -26.79 8.55 -35.53
N VAL A 279 -27.43 7.47 -35.17
CA VAL A 279 -28.11 7.33 -33.89
C VAL A 279 -27.18 6.53 -32.96
N MET A 280 -26.69 7.17 -31.95
CA MET A 280 -25.91 6.49 -30.88
C MET A 280 -26.88 5.77 -29.97
N SER A 281 -26.75 4.46 -29.87
CA SER A 281 -27.45 3.68 -28.83
C SER A 281 -26.69 3.70 -27.53
N VAL A 282 -27.39 3.56 -26.41
CA VAL A 282 -26.86 3.55 -25.06
C VAL A 282 -25.87 2.39 -24.82
N SER A 283 -25.74 1.46 -25.75
CA SER A 283 -24.82 0.31 -25.73
C SER A 283 -23.49 0.53 -26.49
N GLY A 284 -23.23 1.74 -26.98
CA GLY A 284 -21.95 2.08 -27.63
C GLY A 284 -21.80 1.58 -29.08
N SER A 285 -22.83 1.00 -29.70
CA SER A 285 -22.80 0.60 -31.09
C SER A 285 -23.48 1.66 -31.97
N ALA A 286 -22.77 2.15 -32.99
CA ALA A 286 -23.34 3.08 -33.95
C ALA A 286 -24.09 2.31 -35.04
N VAL A 287 -25.36 2.63 -35.26
CA VAL A 287 -26.14 2.13 -36.41
C VAL A 287 -26.28 3.24 -37.43
N VAL A 288 -25.74 3.03 -38.60
CA VAL A 288 -25.90 3.97 -39.74
C VAL A 288 -27.16 3.58 -40.53
N LEU A 289 -28.19 4.38 -40.43
CA LEU A 289 -29.39 4.23 -41.25
C LEU A 289 -29.26 5.12 -42.49
N GLY A 290 -28.92 4.50 -43.61
CA GLY A 290 -28.86 5.19 -44.89
C GLY A 290 -30.18 5.06 -45.67
N LYS A 291 -30.69 6.18 -46.17
CA LYS A 291 -31.85 6.16 -47.11
C LYS A 291 -31.35 6.45 -48.51
N LYS A 292 -31.51 5.48 -49.42
CA LYS A 292 -31.17 5.63 -50.83
C LYS A 292 -32.23 6.52 -51.48
N ARG A 293 -31.85 7.67 -52.01
CA ARG A 293 -32.72 8.44 -52.94
C ARG A 293 -32.47 7.95 -54.36
N LYS A 294 -33.57 7.69 -55.03
CA LYS A 294 -33.57 7.40 -56.48
C LYS A 294 -33.28 8.67 -57.27
#